data_b5dfa105ebfd238502c6cba19f4d2127
#
_entry.id   b5dfa105ebfd238502c6cba19f4d2127
#
_cell.length_a   1.000
_cell.length_b   1.000
_cell.length_c   1.000
_cell.angle_alpha   90.00
_cell.angle_beta   90.00
_cell.angle_gamma   90.00
#
_symmetry.space_group_name_H-M   'P 1'
#
loop_
_entity.id
_entity.type
_entity.pdbx_description
1 polymer ?
#
loop_
_entity_poly.entity_id
_entity_poly.type
_entity_poly.pdbx_seq_one_letter_code
_entity_poly.pdbx_strand_id
1 'polypeptide(L)'
;LGIINVRKMEFLTFSPENHCFSEFLDGSDGDEEEILVCGEDLELNPFDGLPYSSRYYRLMKEREELPIWKEKCTFMESLLHNQIVIVSGDAKTGKSSQIPQWCAEHCLAVRPRRAVVCTQVLRPAAVGLALRVADQMDVNLGHEVGYAVPFESCCSPETILRYCTDEVLQREMMSTPLLPAYGVIVLDDVHERTVATEALLGLLKDVLAARAELRLVLLTAPHMWRTLRGHCDRAPLIRVRGTHRAQAVYSCSTHSEPFLAALRLLLELHHTRESGDIVVFLACEQDIEKADQMIRQEQSNLNPDLGELIPIPLYPTRQDLTPKPPREKQKSCKKYRRKVLLTTSSGEPLVWTKNVTFVIDVGVGSRKVYNPRIRADSVLTQPISQSRAEMHKQILGMAPSGKLFCLYPEEFLSKEMKAETPAKVQESKLTSMVLFLKRMDIAGFAHCDFISSP
;
A
#
# COMPACT_ATOMS: atom_id res chain seq x y z
N LEU A 1 41.70 15.25 11.65
CA LEU A 1 41.62 15.65 10.24
C LEU A 1 42.00 14.44 9.38
N GLY A 2 41.03 13.70 8.80
CA GLY A 2 41.32 12.67 7.82
C GLY A 2 40.66 11.32 8.00
N ILE A 3 39.37 11.22 8.43
CA ILE A 3 38.61 9.93 8.43
C ILE A 3 37.13 10.22 8.11
N ILE A 4 36.82 10.86 7.00
CA ILE A 4 35.41 11.15 6.66
C ILE A 4 35.04 10.72 5.24
N ASN A 5 35.83 9.92 4.53
CA ASN A 5 35.46 9.68 3.12
C ASN A 5 35.55 8.24 2.59
N VAL A 6 35.58 7.22 3.45
CA VAL A 6 35.75 5.84 2.97
C VAL A 6 34.44 5.01 2.97
N ARG A 7 33.41 5.40 3.75
CA ARG A 7 32.16 4.59 3.81
C ARG A 7 31.12 4.86 2.71
N LYS A 8 31.25 5.95 1.97
CA LYS A 8 30.31 6.27 0.85
C LYS A 8 30.72 5.68 -0.49
N MET A 9 31.92 5.10 -0.63
CA MET A 9 32.44 4.62 -1.93
C MET A 9 32.40 3.09 -2.16
N GLU A 10 32.18 2.28 -1.14
CA GLU A 10 32.23 0.81 -1.29
C GLU A 10 30.90 0.11 -1.58
N PHE A 11 29.77 0.83 -1.53
CA PHE A 11 28.45 0.25 -1.81
C PHE A 11 27.86 0.61 -3.19
N LEU A 12 28.65 1.24 -4.07
CA LEU A 12 28.22 1.57 -5.45
C LEU A 12 28.30 0.40 -6.44
N THR A 13 28.52 -0.82 -5.98
CA THR A 13 28.58 -2.02 -6.84
C THR A 13 27.34 -2.91 -6.78
N PHE A 14 26.24 -2.44 -6.23
CA PHE A 14 24.95 -3.13 -6.39
C PHE A 14 24.21 -2.58 -7.61
N SER A 15 23.98 -3.48 -8.53
CA SER A 15 23.24 -3.43 -9.80
C SER A 15 22.40 -2.18 -10.06
N PRO A 16 22.53 -1.56 -11.25
CA PRO A 16 21.78 -0.35 -11.65
C PRO A 16 20.26 -0.56 -11.81
N GLU A 17 19.73 -1.73 -11.47
CA GLU A 17 18.32 -2.09 -11.70
C GLU A 17 17.35 -1.59 -10.60
N ASN A 18 17.85 -1.14 -9.44
CA ASN A 18 17.00 -0.73 -8.32
C ASN A 18 16.54 0.75 -8.36
N HIS A 19 17.04 1.56 -9.28
CA HIS A 19 16.67 2.97 -9.39
C HIS A 19 15.33 3.24 -10.10
N CYS A 20 14.73 2.22 -10.73
CA CYS A 20 13.53 2.41 -11.56
C CYS A 20 12.22 2.67 -10.82
N PHE A 21 12.13 2.38 -9.51
CA PHE A 21 10.86 2.57 -8.80
C PHE A 21 10.66 3.99 -8.28
N SER A 22 11.75 4.71 -7.95
CA SER A 22 11.68 6.10 -7.52
C SER A 22 11.40 7.06 -8.68
N GLU A 23 11.86 6.76 -9.89
CA GLU A 23 11.60 7.56 -11.09
C GLU A 23 10.14 7.51 -11.57
N PHE A 24 9.42 6.43 -11.23
CA PHE A 24 7.97 6.34 -11.51
C PHE A 24 7.12 7.25 -10.60
N LEU A 25 7.67 7.71 -9.48
CA LEU A 25 6.98 8.56 -8.53
C LEU A 25 7.22 10.06 -8.76
N ASP A 26 8.32 10.42 -9.42
CA ASP A 26 8.72 11.82 -9.64
C ASP A 26 8.80 12.14 -11.14
N GLY A 27 7.73 12.64 -11.69
CA GLY A 27 7.68 13.27 -13.01
C GLY A 27 7.75 14.79 -12.92
N SER A 28 8.74 15.34 -12.25
CA SER A 28 9.05 16.77 -12.33
C SER A 28 10.53 16.96 -12.59
N ASP A 29 10.89 17.04 -13.87
CA ASP A 29 12.09 17.73 -14.28
C ASP A 29 11.97 19.20 -13.88
N GLY A 30 12.67 19.58 -12.84
CA GLY A 30 12.83 20.95 -12.40
C GLY A 30 14.24 21.13 -11.87
N ASP A 31 14.97 21.99 -12.54
CA ASP A 31 16.33 22.40 -12.32
C ASP A 31 16.83 22.20 -10.88
N GLU A 32 17.90 21.42 -10.71
CA GLU A 32 18.70 21.35 -9.49
C GLU A 32 19.40 22.70 -9.29
N GLU A 33 18.71 23.68 -8.70
CA GLU A 33 19.39 24.74 -8.00
C GLU A 33 19.92 24.15 -6.69
N GLU A 34 21.24 23.84 -6.67
CA GLU A 34 22.00 23.63 -5.44
C GLU A 34 21.86 24.86 -4.56
N ILE A 35 20.91 24.82 -3.62
CA ILE A 35 20.89 25.79 -2.53
C ILE A 35 22.06 25.43 -1.63
N LEU A 36 23.19 26.13 -1.82
CA LEU A 36 24.31 26.18 -0.88
C LEU A 36 23.79 26.78 0.44
N VAL A 37 23.32 25.94 1.34
CA VAL A 37 23.07 26.33 2.73
C VAL A 37 24.44 26.51 3.39
N CYS A 38 24.87 27.75 3.55
CA CYS A 38 26.05 28.13 4.33
C CYS A 38 25.84 27.64 5.77
N GLY A 39 26.81 26.83 6.26
CA GLY A 39 26.72 26.17 7.54
C GLY A 39 26.68 27.11 8.73
N GLU A 40 25.92 26.75 9.74
CA GLU A 40 26.33 26.74 11.16
C GLU A 40 25.27 26.03 12.04
N ASP A 41 24.06 25.69 11.54
CA ASP A 41 23.07 24.89 12.28
C ASP A 41 22.35 23.88 11.34
N LEU A 42 23.11 22.94 10.77
CA LEU A 42 22.49 21.85 10.00
C LEU A 42 21.79 20.89 10.98
N GLU A 43 20.46 20.79 10.86
CA GLU A 43 19.69 19.81 11.58
C GLU A 43 20.14 18.39 11.21
N LEU A 44 20.56 17.61 12.22
CA LEU A 44 21.04 16.25 12.01
C LEU A 44 19.88 15.26 12.07
N ASN A 45 19.87 14.33 11.15
CA ASN A 45 18.94 13.23 11.14
C ASN A 45 19.21 12.30 12.35
N PRO A 46 18.23 12.11 13.26
CA PRO A 46 18.44 11.32 14.48
C PRO A 46 18.67 9.83 14.23
N PHE A 47 18.42 9.34 13.01
CA PHE A 47 18.55 7.94 12.65
C PHE A 47 19.95 7.54 12.19
N ASP A 48 20.64 8.40 11.44
CA ASP A 48 21.99 8.14 10.90
C ASP A 48 23.03 9.17 11.31
N GLY A 49 22.63 10.27 11.95
CA GLY A 49 23.50 11.34 12.41
C GLY A 49 24.05 12.23 11.31
N LEU A 50 23.55 12.14 10.07
CA LEU A 50 23.95 12.95 8.94
C LEU A 50 23.04 14.18 8.79
N PRO A 51 23.52 15.28 8.19
CA PRO A 51 22.67 16.42 7.84
C PRO A 51 21.60 16.02 6.83
N TYR A 52 20.39 16.57 6.98
CA TYR A 52 19.30 16.33 6.03
C TYR A 52 19.61 16.91 4.65
N SER A 53 19.23 16.17 3.59
CA SER A 53 19.35 16.61 2.19
C SER A 53 18.28 17.66 1.83
N SER A 54 18.52 18.43 0.76
CA SER A 54 17.50 19.35 0.20
C SER A 54 16.23 18.61 -0.24
N ARG A 55 16.37 17.36 -0.68
CA ARG A 55 15.25 16.47 -1.03
C ARG A 55 14.35 16.18 0.18
N TYR A 56 14.93 15.98 1.37
CA TYR A 56 14.16 15.77 2.61
C TYR A 56 13.19 16.92 2.87
N TYR A 57 13.65 18.16 2.81
CA TYR A 57 12.80 19.33 3.09
C TYR A 57 11.66 19.49 2.07
N ARG A 58 11.89 19.13 0.80
CA ARG A 58 10.84 19.08 -0.20
C ARG A 58 9.80 18.01 0.13
N LEU A 59 10.25 16.78 0.43
CA LEU A 59 9.37 15.68 0.81
C LEU A 59 8.65 15.94 2.13
N MET A 60 9.26 16.68 3.06
CA MET A 60 8.65 17.07 4.32
C MET A 60 7.42 17.95 4.12
N LYS A 61 7.49 18.95 3.24
CA LYS A 61 6.32 19.77 2.86
C LYS A 61 5.17 18.92 2.32
N GLU A 62 5.49 17.94 1.46
CA GLU A 62 4.47 17.02 0.92
C GLU A 62 3.85 16.11 1.99
N ARG A 63 4.64 15.71 3.00
CA ARG A 63 4.17 14.90 4.14
C ARG A 63 3.22 15.69 5.03
N GLU A 64 3.51 16.98 5.26
CA GLU A 64 2.67 17.90 6.04
C GLU A 64 1.30 18.13 5.42
N GLU A 65 1.18 18.05 4.10
CA GLU A 65 -0.08 18.16 3.38
C GLU A 65 -0.98 16.91 3.51
N LEU A 66 -0.41 15.78 3.93
CA LEU A 66 -1.18 14.55 4.08
C LEU A 66 -2.23 14.66 5.21
N PRO A 67 -3.47 14.19 5.00
CA PRO A 67 -4.52 14.26 6.01
C PRO A 67 -4.15 13.69 7.37
N ILE A 68 -3.34 12.61 7.37
CA ILE A 68 -2.88 11.96 8.61
C ILE A 68 -1.98 12.86 9.46
N TRP A 69 -1.30 13.83 8.86
CA TRP A 69 -0.32 14.66 9.57
C TRP A 69 -0.87 15.41 10.77
N LYS A 70 -2.13 15.85 10.66
CA LYS A 70 -2.85 16.53 11.73
C LYS A 70 -3.05 15.68 12.97
N GLU A 71 -3.03 14.37 12.80
CA GLU A 71 -3.25 13.41 13.90
C GLU A 71 -1.95 12.93 14.56
N LYS A 72 -0.76 13.47 14.16
CA LYS A 72 0.54 13.02 14.67
C LYS A 72 0.60 13.08 16.19
N CYS A 73 0.25 14.21 16.80
CA CYS A 73 0.30 14.39 18.25
C CYS A 73 -0.65 13.41 18.97
N THR A 74 -1.91 13.31 18.51
CA THR A 74 -2.91 12.38 19.06
C THR A 74 -2.45 10.92 18.94
N PHE A 75 -1.82 10.57 17.81
CA PHE A 75 -1.28 9.23 17.60
C PHE A 75 -0.12 8.93 18.55
N MET A 76 0.85 9.83 18.68
CA MET A 76 2.01 9.63 19.54
C MET A 76 1.61 9.52 21.02
N GLU A 77 0.66 10.33 21.46
CA GLU A 77 0.10 10.25 22.81
C GLU A 77 -0.63 8.91 23.03
N SER A 78 -1.46 8.51 22.06
CA SER A 78 -2.16 7.22 22.12
C SER A 78 -1.18 6.03 22.16
N LEU A 79 -0.12 6.07 21.38
CA LEU A 79 0.92 5.02 21.34
C LEU A 79 1.71 4.92 22.65
N LEU A 80 1.93 6.05 23.31
CA LEU A 80 2.64 6.09 24.59
C LEU A 80 1.84 5.39 25.70
N HIS A 81 0.53 5.65 25.77
CA HIS A 81 -0.33 5.22 26.86
C HIS A 81 -1.06 3.89 26.64
N ASN A 82 -1.17 3.41 25.40
CA ASN A 82 -1.94 2.21 25.08
C ASN A 82 -1.09 1.16 24.39
N GLN A 83 -1.39 -0.10 24.65
CA GLN A 83 -0.75 -1.25 24.01
C GLN A 83 -1.22 -1.47 22.57
N ILE A 84 -2.49 -1.17 22.28
CA ILE A 84 -3.11 -1.30 20.96
C ILE A 84 -3.65 0.05 20.54
N VAL A 85 -3.39 0.49 19.31
CA VAL A 85 -3.93 1.70 18.70
C VAL A 85 -4.53 1.36 17.34
N ILE A 86 -5.77 1.79 17.08
CA ILE A 86 -6.44 1.60 15.79
C ILE A 86 -6.43 2.93 15.03
N VAL A 87 -5.91 2.93 13.81
CA VAL A 87 -5.96 4.06 12.89
C VAL A 87 -6.81 3.68 11.68
N SER A 88 -7.98 4.30 11.59
CA SER A 88 -8.92 4.07 10.49
C SER A 88 -8.95 5.30 9.58
N GLY A 89 -8.80 5.10 8.29
CA GLY A 89 -8.83 6.24 7.38
C GLY A 89 -8.94 5.86 5.92
N ASP A 90 -9.37 6.84 5.12
CA ASP A 90 -9.52 6.71 3.68
C ASP A 90 -8.18 6.32 3.01
N ALA A 91 -8.27 5.81 1.79
CA ALA A 91 -7.11 5.54 0.97
C ALA A 91 -6.29 6.82 0.74
N LYS A 92 -4.98 6.70 0.56
CA LYS A 92 -4.02 7.81 0.28
C LYS A 92 -3.95 8.92 1.34
N THR A 93 -4.48 8.73 2.52
CA THR A 93 -4.36 9.69 3.63
C THR A 93 -2.97 9.70 4.29
N GLY A 94 -2.08 8.81 3.90
CA GLY A 94 -0.71 8.73 4.38
C GLY A 94 -0.48 7.76 5.56
N LYS A 95 -1.46 6.96 5.96
CA LYS A 95 -1.34 6.00 7.06
C LYS A 95 -0.12 5.10 6.94
N SER A 96 -0.03 4.35 5.85
CA SER A 96 0.99 3.31 5.61
C SER A 96 2.42 3.86 5.53
N SER A 97 2.58 5.13 5.15
CA SER A 97 3.89 5.78 5.06
C SER A 97 4.27 6.55 6.32
N GLN A 98 3.34 7.27 6.98
CA GLN A 98 3.67 8.15 8.10
C GLN A 98 3.63 7.42 9.45
N ILE A 99 2.63 6.58 9.69
CA ILE A 99 2.50 5.88 10.98
C ILE A 99 3.73 5.03 11.32
N PRO A 100 4.29 4.21 10.41
CA PRO A 100 5.49 3.44 10.72
C PRO A 100 6.71 4.31 11.03
N GLN A 101 6.86 5.48 10.37
CA GLN A 101 7.92 6.44 10.68
C GLN A 101 7.78 7.00 12.09
N TRP A 102 6.57 7.40 12.49
CA TRP A 102 6.29 7.89 13.85
C TRP A 102 6.49 6.79 14.91
N CYS A 103 6.21 5.52 14.56
CA CYS A 103 6.57 4.40 15.42
C CYS A 103 8.08 4.24 15.58
N ALA A 104 8.86 4.49 14.50
CA ALA A 104 10.32 4.47 14.56
C ALA A 104 10.86 5.64 15.43
N GLU A 105 10.30 6.84 15.29
CA GLU A 105 10.59 7.99 16.17
C GLU A 105 10.30 7.63 17.64
N HIS A 106 9.16 7.00 17.91
CA HIS A 106 8.80 6.53 19.27
C HIS A 106 9.80 5.50 19.80
N CYS A 107 10.17 4.49 18.99
CA CYS A 107 11.15 3.49 19.41
C CYS A 107 12.52 4.12 19.69
N LEU A 108 12.97 5.04 18.86
CA LEU A 108 14.24 5.74 19.08
C LEU A 108 14.26 6.50 20.41
N ALA A 109 13.15 7.19 20.74
CA ALA A 109 13.04 7.98 21.96
C ALA A 109 12.88 7.13 23.23
N VAL A 110 12.05 6.06 23.18
CA VAL A 110 11.66 5.30 24.37
C VAL A 110 12.43 3.97 24.50
N ARG A 111 12.84 3.38 23.36
CA ARG A 111 13.44 2.03 23.29
C ARG A 111 14.47 1.90 22.16
N PRO A 112 15.60 2.57 22.25
CA PRO A 112 16.55 2.76 21.14
C PRO A 112 17.16 1.48 20.54
N ARG A 113 16.89 0.30 21.13
CA ARG A 113 17.38 -1.00 20.63
C ARG A 113 16.28 -1.89 20.05
N ARG A 114 15.05 -1.37 19.90
CA ARG A 114 13.91 -2.12 19.37
C ARG A 114 13.51 -1.58 18.02
N ALA A 115 13.33 -2.49 17.08
CA ALA A 115 12.87 -2.15 15.74
C ALA A 115 11.33 -2.03 15.68
N VAL A 116 10.86 -1.45 14.60
CA VAL A 116 9.47 -1.44 14.16
C VAL A 116 9.33 -2.39 12.99
N VAL A 117 8.30 -3.22 12.99
CA VAL A 117 7.89 -3.99 11.81
C VAL A 117 6.52 -3.53 11.34
N CYS A 118 6.39 -3.29 10.03
CA CYS A 118 5.12 -2.97 9.38
C CYS A 118 4.78 -4.07 8.37
N THR A 119 3.66 -4.77 8.57
CA THR A 119 3.25 -5.79 7.61
C THR A 119 2.44 -5.19 6.46
N GLN A 120 2.51 -5.85 5.33
CA GLN A 120 1.78 -5.52 4.11
C GLN A 120 1.18 -6.80 3.52
N VAL A 121 -0.02 -6.69 2.98
CA VAL A 121 -0.68 -7.83 2.31
C VAL A 121 0.02 -8.20 1.00
N LEU A 122 0.53 -7.19 0.28
CA LEU A 122 1.13 -7.35 -1.04
C LEU A 122 2.65 -7.16 -0.99
N ARG A 123 3.39 -8.09 -1.62
CA ARG A 123 4.84 -8.02 -1.75
C ARG A 123 5.32 -6.70 -2.40
N PRO A 124 4.77 -6.26 -3.55
CA PRO A 124 5.19 -4.99 -4.16
C PRO A 124 4.89 -3.76 -3.29
N ALA A 125 3.83 -3.82 -2.46
CA ALA A 125 3.51 -2.74 -1.52
C ALA A 125 4.57 -2.63 -0.42
N ALA A 126 5.02 -3.76 0.15
CA ALA A 126 6.08 -3.77 1.17
C ALA A 126 7.39 -3.14 0.63
N VAL A 127 7.81 -3.54 -0.57
CA VAL A 127 9.02 -3.01 -1.20
C VAL A 127 8.87 -1.53 -1.55
N GLY A 128 7.75 -1.16 -2.20
CA GLY A 128 7.49 0.23 -2.60
C GLY A 128 7.38 1.20 -1.42
N LEU A 129 6.79 0.74 -0.28
CA LEU A 129 6.74 1.53 0.95
C LEU A 129 8.11 1.70 1.58
N ALA A 130 8.92 0.64 1.63
CA ALA A 130 10.27 0.70 2.19
C ALA A 130 11.13 1.71 1.42
N LEU A 131 11.11 1.66 0.08
CA LEU A 131 11.80 2.62 -0.79
C LEU A 131 11.35 4.06 -0.51
N ARG A 132 10.03 4.29 -0.54
CA ARG A 132 9.44 5.62 -0.34
C ARG A 132 9.74 6.17 1.05
N VAL A 133 9.69 5.33 2.07
CA VAL A 133 9.90 5.76 3.46
C VAL A 133 11.38 6.01 3.73
N ALA A 134 12.30 5.23 3.13
CA ALA A 134 13.73 5.53 3.17
C ALA A 134 14.03 6.92 2.60
N ASP A 135 13.46 7.26 1.42
CA ASP A 135 13.54 8.60 0.83
C ASP A 135 12.96 9.69 1.76
N GLN A 136 11.79 9.44 2.36
CA GLN A 136 11.12 10.41 3.24
C GLN A 136 11.82 10.63 4.57
N MET A 137 12.54 9.63 5.07
CA MET A 137 13.35 9.70 6.29
C MET A 137 14.79 10.15 6.00
N ASP A 138 15.15 10.28 4.71
CA ASP A 138 16.50 10.62 4.24
C ASP A 138 17.57 9.66 4.78
N VAL A 139 17.28 8.35 4.68
CA VAL A 139 18.13 7.26 5.16
C VAL A 139 18.37 6.22 4.08
N ASN A 140 19.31 5.31 4.32
CA ASN A 140 19.66 4.29 3.36
C ASN A 140 18.71 3.07 3.43
N LEU A 141 18.19 2.65 2.27
CA LEU A 141 17.47 1.39 2.18
C LEU A 141 18.40 0.21 2.47
N GLY A 142 17.92 -0.73 3.29
CA GLY A 142 18.70 -1.87 3.75
C GLY A 142 19.50 -1.61 5.04
N HIS A 143 19.59 -0.35 5.45
CA HIS A 143 20.20 0.09 6.72
C HIS A 143 19.12 0.43 7.74
N GLU A 144 18.77 1.69 7.89
CA GLU A 144 17.78 2.18 8.87
C GLU A 144 16.36 1.74 8.50
N VAL A 145 16.03 1.77 7.20
CA VAL A 145 14.77 1.27 6.63
C VAL A 145 15.06 0.08 5.73
N GLY A 146 14.31 -0.99 5.88
CA GLY A 146 14.48 -2.18 5.06
C GLY A 146 13.17 -2.90 4.76
N TYR A 147 13.25 -3.94 3.95
CA TYR A 147 12.10 -4.82 3.67
C TYR A 147 12.49 -6.29 3.70
N ALA A 148 11.50 -7.13 3.98
CA ALA A 148 11.60 -8.57 3.86
C ALA A 148 10.32 -9.16 3.28
N VAL A 149 10.45 -9.79 2.13
CA VAL A 149 9.36 -10.46 1.43
C VAL A 149 9.76 -11.91 1.14
N PRO A 150 8.85 -12.82 0.76
CA PRO A 150 9.23 -14.18 0.43
C PRO A 150 10.38 -14.22 -0.57
N PHE A 151 11.45 -14.94 -0.21
CA PHE A 151 12.68 -15.16 -1.00
C PHE A 151 13.58 -13.92 -1.23
N GLU A 152 13.25 -12.76 -0.64
CA GLU A 152 14.04 -11.54 -0.80
C GLU A 152 14.03 -10.72 0.49
N SER A 153 15.20 -10.23 0.90
CA SER A 153 15.33 -9.38 2.07
C SER A 153 16.43 -8.35 1.86
N CYS A 154 16.12 -7.11 2.17
CA CYS A 154 17.04 -5.98 2.18
C CYS A 154 16.98 -5.32 3.56
N CYS A 155 17.65 -5.94 4.53
CA CYS A 155 17.72 -5.51 5.91
C CYS A 155 19.12 -5.77 6.47
N SER A 156 19.52 -4.97 7.45
CA SER A 156 20.74 -5.16 8.25
C SER A 156 20.40 -5.31 9.74
N PRO A 157 21.35 -5.64 10.61
CA PRO A 157 21.14 -5.57 12.06
C PRO A 157 20.81 -4.17 12.59
N GLU A 158 21.08 -3.15 11.83
CA GLU A 158 20.85 -1.73 12.14
C GLU A 158 19.48 -1.25 11.68
N THR A 159 18.68 -2.13 11.02
CA THR A 159 17.35 -1.77 10.51
C THR A 159 16.39 -1.46 11.67
N ILE A 160 15.93 -0.21 11.71
CA ILE A 160 15.03 0.31 12.73
C ILE A 160 13.57 0.13 12.30
N LEU A 161 13.28 0.32 11.01
CA LEU A 161 11.96 0.15 10.42
C LEU A 161 12.01 -0.86 9.28
N ARG A 162 11.28 -1.96 9.44
CA ARG A 162 11.22 -3.05 8.48
C ARG A 162 9.81 -3.23 7.94
N TYR A 163 9.65 -3.13 6.62
CA TYR A 163 8.43 -3.55 5.94
C TYR A 163 8.52 -5.03 5.56
N CYS A 164 7.45 -5.79 5.79
CA CYS A 164 7.43 -7.20 5.40
C CYS A 164 6.02 -7.65 4.99
N THR A 165 5.90 -8.83 4.38
CA THR A 165 4.58 -9.42 4.20
C THR A 165 4.11 -10.13 5.49
N ASP A 166 2.78 -10.25 5.66
CA ASP A 166 2.18 -10.97 6.80
C ASP A 166 2.78 -12.35 6.99
N GLU A 167 3.00 -13.07 5.88
CA GLU A 167 3.56 -14.43 5.88
C GLU A 167 5.02 -14.49 6.39
N VAL A 168 5.80 -13.43 6.15
CA VAL A 168 7.18 -13.34 6.66
C VAL A 168 7.15 -13.17 8.17
N LEU A 169 6.30 -12.30 8.69
CA LEU A 169 6.18 -12.12 10.15
C LEU A 169 5.65 -13.39 10.84
N GLN A 170 4.66 -14.08 10.23
CA GLN A 170 4.22 -15.39 10.72
C GLN A 170 5.35 -16.42 10.79
N ARG A 171 6.20 -16.48 9.75
CA ARG A 171 7.35 -17.39 9.72
C ARG A 171 8.36 -17.06 10.82
N GLU A 172 8.58 -15.78 11.10
CA GLU A 172 9.44 -15.33 12.19
C GLU A 172 8.89 -15.74 13.55
N MET A 173 7.58 -15.67 13.77
CA MET A 173 6.92 -16.14 14.98
C MET A 173 7.13 -17.64 15.23
N MET A 174 7.28 -18.47 14.20
CA MET A 174 7.60 -19.90 14.40
C MET A 174 8.95 -20.14 15.05
N SER A 175 9.91 -19.24 14.84
CA SER A 175 11.25 -19.35 15.41
C SER A 175 11.37 -18.57 16.73
N THR A 176 10.72 -17.43 16.79
CA THR A 176 10.75 -16.48 17.92
C THR A 176 9.33 -15.99 18.25
N PRO A 177 8.51 -16.80 18.95
CA PRO A 177 7.08 -16.53 19.16
C PRO A 177 6.79 -15.18 19.81
N LEU A 178 7.65 -14.72 20.72
CA LEU A 178 7.47 -13.44 21.42
C LEU A 178 7.99 -12.23 20.66
N LEU A 179 8.61 -12.40 19.48
CA LEU A 179 9.12 -11.32 18.63
C LEU A 179 9.96 -10.27 19.42
N PRO A 180 11.01 -10.67 20.16
CA PRO A 180 11.73 -9.79 21.08
C PRO A 180 12.46 -8.62 20.38
N ALA A 181 12.73 -8.73 19.09
CA ALA A 181 13.40 -7.68 18.31
C ALA A 181 12.55 -6.41 18.16
N TYR A 182 11.21 -6.52 18.24
CA TYR A 182 10.31 -5.42 17.97
C TYR A 182 9.79 -4.73 19.23
N GLY A 183 9.72 -3.40 19.18
CA GLY A 183 9.04 -2.55 20.15
C GLY A 183 7.65 -2.17 19.72
N VAL A 184 7.45 -2.02 18.40
CA VAL A 184 6.15 -1.74 17.79
C VAL A 184 5.94 -2.68 16.60
N ILE A 185 4.74 -3.25 16.50
CA ILE A 185 4.26 -4.01 15.34
C ILE A 185 3.11 -3.23 14.72
N VAL A 186 3.19 -2.95 13.42
CA VAL A 186 2.15 -2.29 12.65
C VAL A 186 1.57 -3.33 11.69
N LEU A 187 0.29 -3.67 11.84
CA LEU A 187 -0.45 -4.44 10.84
C LEU A 187 -1.19 -3.47 9.94
N ASP A 188 -0.76 -3.40 8.69
CA ASP A 188 -1.38 -2.52 7.69
C ASP A 188 -2.41 -3.27 6.86
N ASP A 189 -3.35 -2.53 6.28
CA ASP A 189 -4.45 -3.04 5.44
C ASP A 189 -5.22 -4.21 6.08
N VAL A 190 -5.47 -4.16 7.41
CA VAL A 190 -6.18 -5.23 8.16
C VAL A 190 -7.56 -5.53 7.57
N HIS A 191 -8.17 -4.57 6.88
CA HIS A 191 -9.46 -4.71 6.20
C HIS A 191 -9.44 -5.70 5.02
N GLU A 192 -8.26 -6.07 4.51
CA GLU A 192 -8.11 -7.11 3.48
C GLU A 192 -8.43 -8.51 4.01
N ARG A 193 -8.36 -8.69 5.31
CA ARG A 193 -8.77 -9.88 6.03
C ARG A 193 -8.20 -11.17 5.42
N THR A 194 -6.90 -11.15 5.11
CA THR A 194 -6.21 -12.34 4.63
C THR A 194 -6.14 -13.40 5.73
N VAL A 195 -5.96 -14.65 5.36
CA VAL A 195 -5.77 -15.73 6.35
C VAL A 195 -4.58 -15.45 7.26
N ALA A 196 -3.51 -14.87 6.71
CA ALA A 196 -2.32 -14.52 7.45
C ALA A 196 -2.56 -13.36 8.43
N THR A 197 -3.23 -12.29 7.99
CA THR A 197 -3.56 -11.14 8.83
C THR A 197 -4.46 -11.53 10.01
N GLU A 198 -5.49 -12.35 9.76
CA GLU A 198 -6.40 -12.84 10.80
C GLU A 198 -5.65 -13.68 11.86
N ALA A 199 -4.77 -14.57 11.42
CA ALA A 199 -3.96 -15.37 12.35
C ALA A 199 -2.97 -14.52 13.15
N LEU A 200 -2.31 -13.53 12.50
CA LEU A 200 -1.42 -12.62 13.20
C LEU A 200 -2.16 -11.82 14.29
N LEU A 201 -3.36 -11.33 14.00
CA LEU A 201 -4.18 -10.62 14.99
C LEU A 201 -4.45 -11.47 16.22
N GLY A 202 -4.86 -12.73 16.04
CA GLY A 202 -5.11 -13.63 17.16
C GLY A 202 -3.85 -13.93 17.98
N LEU A 203 -2.76 -14.29 17.29
CA LEU A 203 -1.48 -14.62 17.94
C LEU A 203 -0.84 -13.42 18.64
N LEU A 204 -0.92 -12.24 18.07
CA LEU A 204 -0.33 -11.04 18.67
C LEU A 204 -1.03 -10.61 19.95
N LYS A 205 -2.30 -10.96 20.18
CA LYS A 205 -2.96 -10.75 21.47
C LYS A 205 -2.26 -11.53 22.59
N ASP A 206 -1.91 -12.77 22.34
CA ASP A 206 -1.18 -13.60 23.32
C ASP A 206 0.23 -13.02 23.58
N VAL A 207 0.90 -12.56 22.53
CA VAL A 207 2.21 -11.89 22.66
C VAL A 207 2.09 -10.59 23.47
N LEU A 208 1.04 -9.79 23.25
CA LEU A 208 0.79 -8.56 24.01
C LEU A 208 0.52 -8.85 25.49
N ALA A 209 -0.21 -9.92 25.79
CA ALA A 209 -0.44 -10.35 27.18
C ALA A 209 0.87 -10.74 27.88
N ALA A 210 1.81 -11.37 27.16
CA ALA A 210 3.13 -11.76 27.66
C ALA A 210 4.14 -10.60 27.71
N ARG A 211 3.94 -9.55 26.88
CA ARG A 211 4.88 -8.44 26.69
C ARG A 211 4.18 -7.09 26.87
N ALA A 212 4.08 -6.62 28.10
CA ALA A 212 3.43 -5.33 28.44
C ALA A 212 4.06 -4.12 27.73
N GLU A 213 5.35 -4.24 27.35
CA GLU A 213 6.07 -3.19 26.66
C GLU A 213 5.81 -3.14 25.15
N LEU A 214 5.34 -4.21 24.52
CA LEU A 214 5.06 -4.24 23.08
C LEU A 214 3.87 -3.34 22.73
N ARG A 215 3.93 -2.69 21.59
CA ARG A 215 2.83 -1.90 21.03
C ARG A 215 2.37 -2.51 19.71
N LEU A 216 1.06 -2.53 19.49
CA LEU A 216 0.41 -2.99 18.27
C LEU A 216 -0.39 -1.84 17.66
N VAL A 217 -0.13 -1.53 16.40
CA VAL A 217 -0.87 -0.53 15.65
C VAL A 217 -1.61 -1.22 14.50
N LEU A 218 -2.92 -0.98 14.40
CA LEU A 218 -3.77 -1.55 13.37
C LEU A 218 -4.22 -0.46 12.40
N LEU A 219 -3.79 -0.54 11.14
CA LEU A 219 -4.19 0.38 10.09
C LEU A 219 -5.30 -0.26 9.25
N THR A 220 -6.38 0.48 9.05
CA THR A 220 -7.56 -0.07 8.38
C THR A 220 -8.34 0.96 7.57
N ALA A 221 -9.18 0.48 6.65
CA ALA A 221 -10.17 1.27 5.95
C ALA A 221 -11.37 1.62 6.86
N PRO A 222 -12.15 2.67 6.52
CA PRO A 222 -13.22 3.18 7.38
C PRO A 222 -14.33 2.18 7.72
N HIS A 223 -14.64 1.24 6.84
CA HIS A 223 -15.73 0.27 7.08
C HIS A 223 -15.40 -0.72 8.22
N MET A 224 -14.13 -1.06 8.42
CA MET A 224 -13.70 -2.15 9.31
C MET A 224 -13.48 -1.73 10.79
N TRP A 225 -13.41 -0.43 11.12
CA TRP A 225 -13.03 0.00 12.46
C TRP A 225 -13.96 -0.49 13.58
N ARG A 226 -15.27 -0.63 13.30
CA ARG A 226 -16.24 -1.11 14.31
C ARG A 226 -15.94 -2.55 14.69
N THR A 227 -15.68 -3.39 13.72
CA THR A 227 -15.33 -4.80 13.91
C THR A 227 -14.03 -4.93 14.68
N LEU A 228 -12.98 -4.17 14.31
CA LEU A 228 -11.70 -4.16 15.00
C LEU A 228 -11.83 -3.65 16.45
N ARG A 229 -12.62 -2.60 16.69
CA ARG A 229 -12.84 -2.08 18.03
C ARG A 229 -13.58 -3.07 18.92
N GLY A 230 -14.51 -3.85 18.36
CA GLY A 230 -15.16 -4.94 19.07
C GLY A 230 -14.24 -6.11 19.38
N HIS A 231 -13.21 -6.32 18.54
CA HIS A 231 -12.22 -7.38 18.73
C HIS A 231 -11.06 -6.97 19.66
N CYS A 232 -10.70 -5.67 19.67
CA CYS A 232 -9.64 -5.10 20.50
C CYS A 232 -10.27 -4.14 21.54
N ASP A 233 -10.66 -4.70 22.69
CA ASP A 233 -11.32 -3.94 23.75
C ASP A 233 -10.48 -2.72 24.19
N ARG A 234 -11.17 -1.56 24.32
CA ARG A 234 -10.62 -0.29 24.81
C ARG A 234 -9.50 0.35 23.97
N ALA A 235 -9.17 -0.21 22.78
CA ALA A 235 -8.18 0.42 21.92
C ALA A 235 -8.64 1.81 21.47
N PRO A 236 -7.81 2.87 21.61
CA PRO A 236 -8.11 4.18 21.05
C PRO A 236 -8.24 4.10 19.54
N LEU A 237 -9.17 4.90 19.00
CA LEU A 237 -9.45 4.96 17.57
C LEU A 237 -9.19 6.35 17.04
N ILE A 238 -8.25 6.46 16.10
CA ILE A 238 -7.95 7.67 15.35
C ILE A 238 -8.60 7.54 13.97
N ARG A 239 -9.35 8.57 13.54
CA ARG A 239 -10.05 8.57 12.26
C ARG A 239 -9.52 9.65 11.34
N VAL A 240 -9.10 9.26 10.16
CA VAL A 240 -8.53 10.15 9.14
C VAL A 240 -9.41 10.12 7.90
N ARG A 241 -9.82 11.28 7.43
CA ARG A 241 -10.61 11.41 6.21
C ARG A 241 -9.82 12.11 5.12
N GLY A 242 -10.11 11.77 3.87
CA GLY A 242 -9.60 12.50 2.71
C GLY A 242 -10.09 13.96 2.69
N THR A 243 -9.36 14.82 2.02
CA THR A 243 -9.63 16.27 1.97
C THR A 243 -10.74 16.63 0.98
N HIS A 244 -10.91 15.86 -0.08
CA HIS A 244 -11.86 16.13 -1.17
C HIS A 244 -12.87 15.01 -1.34
N ARG A 245 -14.04 15.35 -1.86
CA ARG A 245 -15.09 14.39 -2.24
C ARG A 245 -15.08 14.19 -3.74
N ALA A 246 -14.82 12.96 -4.19
CA ALA A 246 -14.93 12.61 -5.59
C ALA A 246 -16.39 12.57 -6.05
N GLN A 247 -16.63 13.02 -7.28
CA GLN A 247 -17.91 12.88 -7.96
C GLN A 247 -18.02 11.47 -8.55
N ALA A 248 -19.06 10.71 -8.15
CA ALA A 248 -19.37 9.42 -8.77
C ALA A 248 -20.34 9.65 -9.95
N VAL A 249 -20.03 9.01 -11.08
CA VAL A 249 -20.86 9.00 -12.30
C VAL A 249 -21.20 7.54 -12.58
N TYR A 250 -22.48 7.21 -12.54
CA TYR A 250 -22.97 5.84 -12.75
C TYR A 250 -23.47 5.67 -14.19
N SER A 251 -23.30 4.46 -14.74
CA SER A 251 -23.90 4.08 -16.01
C SER A 251 -25.41 3.90 -15.86
N CYS A 252 -26.16 4.15 -16.92
CA CYS A 252 -27.60 3.95 -16.95
C CYS A 252 -28.01 2.45 -16.94
N SER A 253 -27.10 1.55 -17.36
CA SER A 253 -27.32 0.10 -17.42
C SER A 253 -26.03 -0.66 -17.14
N THR A 254 -26.18 -1.93 -16.77
CA THR A 254 -25.04 -2.85 -16.71
C THR A 254 -24.53 -3.16 -18.12
N HIS A 255 -23.23 -3.09 -18.32
CA HIS A 255 -22.61 -3.44 -19.60
C HIS A 255 -22.44 -4.94 -19.72
N SER A 256 -22.77 -5.51 -20.88
CA SER A 256 -22.50 -6.93 -21.18
C SER A 256 -21.00 -7.23 -21.23
N GLU A 257 -20.22 -6.24 -21.68
CA GLU A 257 -18.75 -6.32 -21.79
C GLU A 257 -18.08 -5.13 -21.07
N PRO A 258 -18.02 -5.15 -19.72
CA PRO A 258 -17.52 -4.02 -18.94
C PRO A 258 -16.04 -3.70 -19.21
N PHE A 259 -15.24 -4.70 -19.62
CA PHE A 259 -13.86 -4.53 -20.04
C PHE A 259 -13.74 -3.60 -21.25
N LEU A 260 -14.48 -3.88 -22.33
CA LEU A 260 -14.44 -3.03 -23.54
C LEU A 260 -15.05 -1.64 -23.29
N ALA A 261 -16.09 -1.56 -22.45
CA ALA A 261 -16.67 -0.28 -22.05
C ALA A 261 -15.64 0.58 -21.28
N ALA A 262 -14.83 -0.03 -20.41
CA ALA A 262 -13.75 0.65 -19.69
C ALA A 262 -12.71 1.25 -20.65
N LEU A 263 -12.28 0.46 -21.64
CA LEU A 263 -11.29 0.92 -22.63
C LEU A 263 -11.83 2.04 -23.53
N ARG A 264 -13.09 1.95 -23.96
CA ARG A 264 -13.73 3.05 -24.73
C ARG A 264 -13.79 4.33 -23.92
N LEU A 265 -14.27 4.27 -22.68
CA LEU A 265 -14.34 5.42 -21.81
C LEU A 265 -12.94 6.03 -21.54
N LEU A 266 -11.91 5.18 -21.36
CA LEU A 266 -10.53 5.63 -21.21
C LEU A 266 -10.08 6.45 -22.41
N LEU A 267 -10.32 5.98 -23.64
CA LEU A 267 -9.98 6.69 -24.86
C LEU A 267 -10.79 7.99 -24.99
N GLU A 268 -12.08 7.98 -24.67
CA GLU A 268 -12.91 9.18 -24.64
C GLU A 268 -12.36 10.22 -23.66
N LEU A 269 -11.99 9.83 -22.43
CA LEU A 269 -11.36 10.72 -21.45
C LEU A 269 -10.02 11.28 -21.93
N HIS A 270 -9.26 10.50 -22.70
CA HIS A 270 -8.02 10.99 -23.30
C HIS A 270 -8.31 12.07 -24.36
N HIS A 271 -9.37 11.91 -25.14
CA HIS A 271 -9.81 12.87 -26.14
C HIS A 271 -10.30 14.21 -25.54
N THR A 272 -10.84 14.21 -24.31
CA THR A 272 -11.29 15.46 -23.67
C THR A 272 -10.16 16.41 -23.30
N ARG A 273 -8.91 15.93 -23.27
CA ARG A 273 -7.72 16.69 -22.84
C ARG A 273 -7.80 17.27 -21.42
N GLU A 274 -8.75 16.84 -20.58
CA GLU A 274 -8.74 17.17 -19.16
C GLU A 274 -7.47 16.60 -18.51
N SER A 275 -6.77 17.40 -17.71
CA SER A 275 -5.51 16.98 -17.10
C SER A 275 -5.72 15.91 -16.01
N GLY A 276 -4.74 15.04 -15.84
CA GLY A 276 -4.69 14.05 -14.78
C GLY A 276 -4.56 12.60 -15.28
N ASP A 277 -4.11 11.75 -14.39
CA ASP A 277 -3.89 10.32 -14.63
C ASP A 277 -5.18 9.53 -14.42
N ILE A 278 -5.24 8.35 -15.02
CA ILE A 278 -6.41 7.47 -14.98
C ILE A 278 -6.04 6.19 -14.24
N VAL A 279 -6.89 5.74 -13.32
CA VAL A 279 -6.82 4.39 -12.74
C VAL A 279 -8.00 3.58 -13.26
N VAL A 280 -7.75 2.36 -13.74
CA VAL A 280 -8.79 1.43 -14.21
C VAL A 280 -8.76 0.19 -13.34
N PHE A 281 -9.86 -0.07 -12.64
CA PHE A 281 -10.06 -1.29 -11.88
C PHE A 281 -10.74 -2.35 -12.77
N LEU A 282 -9.99 -3.40 -13.06
CA LEU A 282 -10.37 -4.52 -13.93
C LEU A 282 -10.73 -5.76 -13.10
N ALA A 283 -11.41 -6.73 -13.72
CA ALA A 283 -11.89 -7.91 -13.03
C ALA A 283 -10.78 -8.88 -12.62
N CYS A 284 -9.76 -9.05 -13.44
CA CYS A 284 -8.66 -10.00 -13.20
C CYS A 284 -7.33 -9.52 -13.83
N GLU A 285 -6.23 -10.18 -13.47
CA GLU A 285 -4.90 -9.84 -13.99
C GLU A 285 -4.74 -10.13 -15.49
N GLN A 286 -5.49 -11.08 -16.05
CA GLN A 286 -5.51 -11.33 -17.48
C GLN A 286 -6.09 -10.13 -18.26
N ASP A 287 -7.08 -9.45 -17.67
CA ASP A 287 -7.65 -8.25 -18.27
C ASP A 287 -6.65 -7.07 -18.22
N ILE A 288 -5.79 -7.00 -17.20
CA ILE A 288 -4.69 -6.02 -17.14
C ILE A 288 -3.76 -6.22 -18.34
N GLU A 289 -3.35 -7.46 -18.65
CA GLU A 289 -2.47 -7.75 -19.79
C GLU A 289 -3.11 -7.39 -21.12
N LYS A 290 -4.39 -7.76 -21.30
CA LYS A 290 -5.13 -7.42 -22.51
C LYS A 290 -5.27 -5.91 -22.67
N ALA A 291 -5.60 -5.20 -21.59
CA ALA A 291 -5.73 -3.75 -21.61
C ALA A 291 -4.41 -3.06 -21.96
N ASP A 292 -3.29 -3.48 -21.35
CA ASP A 292 -1.95 -2.94 -21.68
C ASP A 292 -1.63 -3.11 -23.17
N GLN A 293 -1.86 -4.31 -23.72
CA GLN A 293 -1.62 -4.59 -25.13
C GLN A 293 -2.51 -3.74 -26.06
N MET A 294 -3.81 -3.65 -25.78
CA MET A 294 -4.76 -2.88 -26.58
C MET A 294 -4.46 -1.39 -26.54
N ILE A 295 -4.16 -0.81 -25.38
CA ILE A 295 -3.81 0.61 -25.25
C ILE A 295 -2.53 0.92 -26.05
N ARG A 296 -1.51 0.06 -25.98
CA ARG A 296 -0.28 0.24 -26.77
C ARG A 296 -0.50 0.12 -28.26
N GLN A 297 -1.41 -0.73 -28.72
CA GLN A 297 -1.79 -0.86 -30.13
C GLN A 297 -2.57 0.40 -30.60
N GLU A 298 -3.58 0.82 -29.83
CA GLU A 298 -4.38 1.99 -30.16
C GLU A 298 -3.56 3.29 -30.14
N GLN A 299 -2.54 3.38 -29.29
CA GLN A 299 -1.65 4.56 -29.25
C GLN A 299 -0.99 4.82 -30.62
N SER A 300 -0.74 3.79 -31.42
CA SER A 300 -0.19 3.94 -32.77
C SER A 300 -1.19 4.59 -33.73
N ASN A 301 -2.48 4.51 -33.45
CA ASN A 301 -3.58 5.03 -34.25
C ASN A 301 -4.07 6.40 -33.76
N LEU A 302 -3.70 6.82 -32.53
CA LEU A 302 -4.10 8.09 -31.96
C LEU A 302 -3.41 9.27 -32.65
N ASN A 303 -4.16 10.38 -32.77
CA ASN A 303 -3.60 11.63 -33.25
C ASN A 303 -2.42 12.08 -32.38
N PRO A 304 -1.23 12.33 -32.93
CA PRO A 304 -0.06 12.79 -32.19
C PRO A 304 -0.27 14.04 -31.36
N ASP A 305 -1.27 14.87 -31.67
CA ASP A 305 -1.60 16.10 -30.95
C ASP A 305 -2.36 15.87 -29.63
N LEU A 306 -2.89 14.67 -29.40
CA LEU A 306 -3.58 14.31 -28.15
C LEU A 306 -2.61 13.97 -27.01
N GLY A 307 -1.32 13.74 -27.35
CA GLY A 307 -0.34 13.31 -26.38
C GLY A 307 -0.18 11.78 -26.29
N GLU A 308 0.57 11.32 -25.31
CA GLU A 308 0.93 9.93 -25.13
C GLU A 308 0.17 9.31 -23.96
N LEU A 309 -0.44 8.11 -24.16
CA LEU A 309 -0.96 7.26 -23.12
C LEU A 309 0.15 6.30 -22.66
N ILE A 310 0.45 6.31 -21.37
CA ILE A 310 1.46 5.42 -20.78
C ILE A 310 0.76 4.41 -19.90
N PRO A 311 0.44 3.19 -20.40
CA PRO A 311 -0.15 2.17 -19.57
C PRO A 311 0.87 1.62 -18.59
N ILE A 312 0.48 1.55 -17.32
CA ILE A 312 1.26 1.04 -16.20
C ILE A 312 0.47 -0.11 -15.57
N PRO A 313 0.79 -1.36 -15.92
CA PRO A 313 0.15 -2.52 -15.33
C PRO A 313 0.65 -2.75 -13.90
N LEU A 314 -0.28 -2.85 -12.93
CA LEU A 314 0.00 -3.11 -11.53
C LEU A 314 -0.59 -4.47 -11.15
N TYR A 315 0.26 -5.48 -10.96
CA TYR A 315 -0.13 -6.85 -10.68
C TYR A 315 -0.03 -7.16 -9.18
N PRO A 316 -1.15 -7.43 -8.46
CA PRO A 316 -1.11 -7.76 -7.04
C PRO A 316 -0.38 -9.07 -6.71
N THR A 317 -0.46 -10.07 -7.60
CA THR A 317 0.05 -11.42 -7.32
C THR A 317 1.39 -11.76 -7.95
N ARG A 318 1.87 -10.95 -8.89
CA ARG A 318 3.15 -11.24 -9.57
C ARG A 318 4.35 -11.01 -8.66
N GLN A 319 5.31 -11.91 -8.79
CA GLN A 319 6.56 -11.86 -8.05
C GLN A 319 7.60 -10.92 -8.68
N ASP A 320 7.45 -10.61 -9.96
CA ASP A 320 8.36 -9.73 -10.67
C ASP A 320 8.17 -8.27 -10.22
N LEU A 321 9.11 -7.79 -9.42
CA LEU A 321 9.09 -6.45 -8.81
C LEU A 321 9.43 -5.33 -9.78
N THR A 322 9.88 -5.66 -10.98
CA THR A 322 10.22 -4.65 -11.98
C THR A 322 9.09 -4.48 -12.98
N PRO A 323 8.29 -3.40 -12.91
CA PRO A 323 7.67 -2.89 -14.11
C PRO A 323 8.82 -2.60 -15.06
N LYS A 324 8.93 -3.33 -16.17
CA LYS A 324 9.92 -2.97 -17.19
C LYS A 324 9.66 -1.51 -17.53
N PRO A 325 10.60 -0.61 -17.28
CA PRO A 325 10.42 0.78 -17.65
C PRO A 325 10.07 0.82 -19.14
N PRO A 326 9.13 1.67 -19.56
CA PRO A 326 8.94 1.90 -20.97
C PRO A 326 10.33 2.26 -21.51
N ARG A 327 10.84 1.49 -22.48
CA ARG A 327 12.12 1.80 -23.12
C ARG A 327 12.06 3.25 -23.54
N GLU A 328 12.75 4.12 -22.83
CA GLU A 328 12.91 5.52 -23.17
C GLU A 328 13.55 5.61 -24.55
N LYS A 329 12.72 5.76 -25.55
CA LYS A 329 13.19 6.39 -26.77
C LYS A 329 13.35 7.87 -26.43
N GLN A 330 14.59 8.22 -26.08
CA GLN A 330 15.01 9.60 -25.95
C GLN A 330 14.56 10.42 -27.16
N LYS A 331 14.13 11.64 -26.83
CA LYS A 331 13.94 12.80 -27.72
C LYS A 331 12.56 12.95 -28.34
N SER A 332 11.82 13.89 -27.81
CA SER A 332 11.43 15.12 -28.47
C SER A 332 10.11 15.67 -27.90
N CYS A 333 10.01 16.97 -27.83
CA CYS A 333 8.82 17.80 -27.63
C CYS A 333 8.02 17.55 -26.33
N LYS A 334 7.73 18.61 -25.62
CA LYS A 334 6.80 18.70 -24.50
C LYS A 334 5.38 18.28 -24.92
N LYS A 335 5.18 17.00 -25.24
CA LYS A 335 3.85 16.44 -25.49
C LYS A 335 3.23 16.06 -24.16
N TYR A 336 1.94 16.32 -24.02
CA TYR A 336 1.14 15.87 -22.90
C TYR A 336 1.27 14.36 -22.72
N ARG A 337 1.61 13.89 -21.51
CA ARG A 337 1.74 12.47 -21.16
C ARG A 337 0.72 12.16 -20.08
N ARG A 338 -0.07 11.11 -20.26
CA ARG A 338 -1.06 10.63 -19.30
C ARG A 338 -0.74 9.23 -18.89
N LYS A 339 -0.54 9.00 -17.60
CA LYS A 339 -0.37 7.66 -17.02
C LYS A 339 -1.74 6.99 -16.89
N VAL A 340 -1.80 5.72 -17.27
CA VAL A 340 -2.98 4.86 -17.13
C VAL A 340 -2.59 3.67 -16.26
N LEU A 341 -2.99 3.69 -15.01
CA LEU A 341 -2.72 2.62 -14.07
C LEU A 341 -3.80 1.54 -14.23
N LEU A 342 -3.39 0.33 -14.56
CA LEU A 342 -4.28 -0.81 -14.77
C LEU A 342 -4.11 -1.77 -13.60
N THR A 343 -5.17 -2.02 -12.85
CA THR A 343 -5.10 -2.90 -11.68
C THR A 343 -6.41 -3.61 -11.43
N THR A 344 -6.44 -4.48 -10.42
CA THR A 344 -7.66 -5.09 -9.87
C THR A 344 -8.01 -4.46 -8.51
N SER A 345 -9.19 -4.75 -7.98
CA SER A 345 -9.61 -4.23 -6.67
C SER A 345 -8.63 -4.58 -5.53
N SER A 346 -7.93 -5.73 -5.62
CA SER A 346 -6.90 -6.10 -4.64
C SER A 346 -5.57 -5.37 -4.83
N GLY A 347 -5.36 -4.70 -5.96
CA GLY A 347 -4.16 -3.91 -6.25
C GLY A 347 -4.29 -2.42 -5.91
N GLU A 348 -5.36 -2.02 -5.23
CA GLU A 348 -5.52 -0.65 -4.76
C GLU A 348 -4.30 -0.12 -3.99
N PRO A 349 -3.66 -0.89 -3.08
CA PRO A 349 -2.48 -0.44 -2.36
C PRO A 349 -1.27 -0.12 -3.26
N LEU A 350 -1.25 -0.61 -4.50
CA LEU A 350 -0.16 -0.35 -5.46
C LEU A 350 -0.31 0.97 -6.21
N VAL A 351 -1.44 1.68 -6.05
CA VAL A 351 -1.69 2.96 -6.72
C VAL A 351 -1.00 4.08 -5.95
N TRP A 352 0.20 4.49 -6.37
CA TRP A 352 1.04 5.48 -5.64
C TRP A 352 1.02 6.89 -6.19
N THR A 353 0.48 7.11 -7.41
CA THR A 353 0.53 8.42 -8.06
C THR A 353 -0.41 9.44 -7.40
N LYS A 354 0.04 10.69 -7.29
CA LYS A 354 -0.72 11.81 -6.70
C LYS A 354 -1.68 12.45 -7.70
N ASN A 355 -1.40 12.35 -9.01
CA ASN A 355 -2.10 13.08 -10.06
C ASN A 355 -3.35 12.36 -10.59
N VAL A 356 -3.87 11.36 -9.88
CA VAL A 356 -5.08 10.64 -10.30
C VAL A 356 -6.29 11.56 -10.21
N THR A 357 -6.90 11.82 -11.36
CA THR A 357 -8.12 12.62 -11.47
C THR A 357 -9.32 11.76 -11.88
N PHE A 358 -9.05 10.64 -12.56
CA PHE A 358 -10.10 9.77 -13.06
C PHE A 358 -9.90 8.34 -12.56
N VAL A 359 -10.99 7.75 -12.09
CA VAL A 359 -11.06 6.32 -11.76
C VAL A 359 -12.18 5.69 -12.57
N ILE A 360 -11.90 4.57 -13.23
CA ILE A 360 -12.87 3.76 -13.96
C ILE A 360 -13.01 2.43 -13.20
N ASP A 361 -14.24 2.12 -12.78
CA ASP A 361 -14.56 0.90 -12.03
C ASP A 361 -15.53 0.03 -12.82
N VAL A 362 -15.09 -1.18 -13.19
CA VAL A 362 -15.92 -2.15 -13.92
C VAL A 362 -16.99 -2.81 -13.03
N GLY A 363 -16.89 -2.68 -11.69
CA GLY A 363 -17.87 -3.19 -10.73
C GLY A 363 -17.83 -4.69 -10.49
N VAL A 364 -16.92 -5.42 -11.15
CA VAL A 364 -16.76 -6.86 -11.00
C VAL A 364 -15.32 -7.22 -10.68
N GLY A 365 -15.11 -8.32 -9.97
CA GLY A 365 -13.78 -8.81 -9.62
C GLY A 365 -13.73 -10.32 -9.53
N SER A 366 -12.56 -10.87 -9.78
CA SER A 366 -12.31 -12.31 -9.67
C SER A 366 -11.88 -12.66 -8.25
N ARG A 367 -12.50 -13.70 -7.70
CA ARG A 367 -12.18 -14.23 -6.36
C ARG A 367 -11.84 -15.70 -6.46
N LYS A 368 -10.81 -16.08 -5.74
CA LYS A 368 -10.41 -17.47 -5.58
C LYS A 368 -11.10 -18.04 -4.33
N VAL A 369 -11.92 -19.07 -4.52
CA VAL A 369 -12.71 -19.72 -3.47
C VAL A 369 -12.39 -21.21 -3.47
N TYR A 370 -12.05 -21.76 -2.31
CA TYR A 370 -11.80 -23.19 -2.15
C TYR A 370 -13.13 -23.96 -2.11
N ASN A 371 -13.24 -24.95 -2.99
CA ASN A 371 -14.38 -25.88 -2.99
C ASN A 371 -13.99 -27.20 -2.28
N PRO A 372 -14.50 -27.48 -1.07
CA PRO A 372 -14.13 -28.66 -0.31
C PRO A 372 -14.60 -29.97 -0.95
N ARG A 373 -15.65 -29.95 -1.76
CA ARG A 373 -16.17 -31.15 -2.42
C ARG A 373 -15.24 -31.69 -3.48
N ILE A 374 -14.67 -30.81 -4.30
CA ILE A 374 -13.73 -31.17 -5.36
C ILE A 374 -12.26 -31.03 -4.91
N ARG A 375 -12.03 -30.52 -3.68
CA ARG A 375 -10.70 -30.23 -3.10
C ARG A 375 -9.82 -29.34 -3.97
N ALA A 376 -10.43 -28.42 -4.69
CA ALA A 376 -9.76 -27.51 -5.59
C ALA A 376 -10.22 -26.06 -5.40
N ASP A 377 -9.38 -25.12 -5.82
CA ASP A 377 -9.74 -23.72 -5.89
C ASP A 377 -10.51 -23.44 -7.17
N SER A 378 -11.58 -22.68 -7.05
CA SER A 378 -12.37 -22.15 -8.18
C SER A 378 -12.21 -20.64 -8.25
N VAL A 379 -12.08 -20.10 -9.44
CA VAL A 379 -12.08 -18.65 -9.68
C VAL A 379 -13.48 -18.22 -10.09
N LEU A 380 -14.07 -17.34 -9.29
CA LEU A 380 -15.42 -16.83 -9.53
C LEU A 380 -15.35 -15.34 -9.84
N THR A 381 -15.92 -14.92 -10.96
CA THR A 381 -16.13 -13.50 -11.27
C THR A 381 -17.50 -13.10 -10.71
N GLN A 382 -17.50 -12.07 -9.85
CA GLN A 382 -18.71 -11.60 -9.16
C GLN A 382 -18.64 -10.10 -8.93
N PRO A 383 -19.77 -9.43 -8.62
CA PRO A 383 -19.76 -8.03 -8.22
C PRO A 383 -18.80 -7.80 -7.05
N ILE A 384 -18.10 -6.67 -7.06
CA ILE A 384 -17.30 -6.23 -5.91
C ILE A 384 -18.23 -5.87 -4.73
N SER A 385 -17.68 -5.68 -3.54
CA SER A 385 -18.47 -5.20 -2.41
C SER A 385 -18.64 -3.68 -2.44
N GLN A 386 -19.67 -3.18 -1.75
CA GLN A 386 -19.88 -1.73 -1.57
C GLN A 386 -18.68 -1.06 -0.90
N SER A 387 -18.06 -1.73 0.09
CA SER A 387 -16.84 -1.25 0.74
C SER A 387 -15.68 -1.10 -0.25
N ARG A 388 -15.53 -2.01 -1.23
CA ARG A 388 -14.52 -1.90 -2.30
C ARG A 388 -14.81 -0.75 -3.24
N ALA A 389 -16.06 -0.60 -3.69
CA ALA A 389 -16.45 0.53 -4.53
C ALA A 389 -16.16 1.89 -3.84
N GLU A 390 -16.42 1.99 -2.53
CA GLU A 390 -16.08 3.19 -1.76
C GLU A 390 -14.56 3.40 -1.65
N MET A 391 -13.76 2.34 -1.49
CA MET A 391 -12.29 2.44 -1.51
C MET A 391 -11.76 2.94 -2.87
N HIS A 392 -12.32 2.46 -3.99
CA HIS A 392 -11.96 2.97 -5.32
C HIS A 392 -12.22 4.47 -5.44
N LYS A 393 -13.33 4.95 -4.87
CA LYS A 393 -13.65 6.37 -4.81
C LYS A 393 -12.68 7.17 -3.93
N GLN A 394 -12.24 6.60 -2.81
CA GLN A 394 -11.31 7.25 -1.87
C GLN A 394 -9.93 7.51 -2.48
N ILE A 395 -9.52 6.80 -3.53
CA ILE A 395 -8.28 7.10 -4.27
C ILE A 395 -8.26 8.55 -4.77
N LEU A 396 -9.42 9.11 -5.06
CA LEU A 396 -9.61 10.48 -5.50
C LEU A 396 -9.70 11.51 -4.36
N GLY A 397 -9.57 11.06 -3.11
CA GLY A 397 -9.74 11.90 -1.92
C GLY A 397 -8.75 13.07 -1.79
N MET A 398 -7.67 13.07 -2.57
CA MET A 398 -6.69 14.16 -2.66
C MET A 398 -6.84 15.01 -3.92
N ALA A 399 -7.72 14.63 -4.85
CA ALA A 399 -7.93 15.34 -6.12
C ALA A 399 -9.08 16.35 -6.00
N PRO A 400 -8.86 17.65 -6.25
CA PRO A 400 -9.90 18.67 -6.12
C PRO A 400 -11.13 18.43 -7.02
N SER A 401 -10.94 17.84 -8.20
CA SER A 401 -11.98 17.58 -9.20
C SER A 401 -12.03 16.10 -9.63
N GLY A 402 -11.79 15.17 -8.68
CA GLY A 402 -11.76 13.74 -8.98
C GLY A 402 -13.11 13.19 -9.43
N LYS A 403 -13.14 12.41 -10.52
CA LYS A 403 -14.34 11.76 -11.07
C LYS A 403 -14.17 10.23 -11.04
N LEU A 404 -15.13 9.53 -10.41
CA LEU A 404 -15.25 8.08 -10.43
C LEU A 404 -16.32 7.69 -11.45
N PHE A 405 -15.97 6.93 -12.45
CA PHE A 405 -16.88 6.36 -13.44
C PHE A 405 -17.19 4.91 -13.09
N CYS A 406 -18.42 4.65 -12.66
CA CYS A 406 -18.92 3.31 -12.36
C CYS A 406 -19.60 2.76 -13.63
N LEU A 407 -19.09 1.66 -14.19
CA LEU A 407 -19.67 0.99 -15.35
C LEU A 407 -20.85 0.09 -14.97
N TYR A 408 -21.60 0.51 -13.96
CA TYR A 408 -22.81 -0.14 -13.44
C TYR A 408 -23.77 0.94 -12.89
N PRO A 409 -25.08 0.64 -12.83
CA PRO A 409 -26.07 1.57 -12.28
C PRO A 409 -25.92 1.73 -10.76
N GLU A 410 -26.32 2.87 -10.23
CA GLU A 410 -26.32 3.11 -8.78
C GLU A 410 -27.17 2.10 -8.02
N GLU A 411 -28.29 1.65 -8.62
CA GLU A 411 -29.15 0.60 -8.05
C GLU A 411 -28.43 -0.73 -7.88
N PHE A 412 -27.49 -1.07 -8.78
CA PHE A 412 -26.68 -2.28 -8.70
C PHE A 412 -25.82 -2.31 -7.45
N LEU A 413 -25.26 -1.15 -7.09
CA LEU A 413 -24.46 -1.01 -5.87
C LEU A 413 -25.28 -1.36 -4.62
N SER A 414 -26.53 -0.91 -4.55
CA SER A 414 -27.38 -1.12 -3.36
C SER A 414 -28.06 -2.49 -3.32
N LYS A 415 -28.40 -3.08 -4.49
CA LYS A 415 -29.20 -4.30 -4.58
C LYS A 415 -28.37 -5.58 -4.78
N GLU A 416 -27.30 -5.51 -5.57
CA GLU A 416 -26.52 -6.68 -6.00
C GLU A 416 -25.17 -6.81 -5.28
N MET A 417 -24.55 -5.68 -4.88
CA MET A 417 -23.28 -5.70 -4.20
C MET A 417 -23.46 -5.97 -2.71
N LYS A 418 -22.71 -6.93 -2.16
CA LYS A 418 -22.63 -7.16 -0.71
C LYS A 418 -22.02 -5.96 0.00
N ALA A 419 -22.42 -5.68 1.23
CA ALA A 419 -21.88 -4.57 2.01
C ALA A 419 -20.35 -4.67 2.16
N GLU A 420 -19.87 -5.85 2.54
CA GLU A 420 -18.45 -6.12 2.78
C GLU A 420 -17.98 -7.37 2.02
N THR A 421 -16.68 -7.42 1.74
CA THR A 421 -16.05 -8.60 1.19
C THR A 421 -15.92 -9.66 2.29
N PRO A 422 -16.35 -10.93 2.10
CA PRO A 422 -16.15 -11.98 3.07
C PRO A 422 -14.67 -12.15 3.43
N ALA A 423 -14.39 -12.53 4.69
CA ALA A 423 -13.02 -12.79 5.13
C ALA A 423 -12.43 -13.97 4.35
N LYS A 424 -11.15 -13.87 3.96
CA LYS A 424 -10.49 -14.94 3.20
C LYS A 424 -10.38 -16.26 3.98
N VAL A 425 -10.40 -16.20 5.30
CA VAL A 425 -10.43 -17.40 6.14
C VAL A 425 -11.65 -18.29 5.89
N GLN A 426 -12.77 -17.71 5.49
CA GLN A 426 -14.03 -18.45 5.17
C GLN A 426 -14.05 -19.05 3.75
N GLU A 427 -13.14 -18.64 2.89
CA GLU A 427 -13.14 -19.00 1.46
C GLU A 427 -11.87 -19.72 1.01
N SER A 428 -10.83 -19.77 1.86
CA SER A 428 -9.55 -20.34 1.50
C SER A 428 -9.37 -21.76 2.04
N LYS A 429 -8.48 -22.52 1.39
CA LYS A 429 -8.01 -23.80 1.94
C LYS A 429 -7.12 -23.53 3.16
N LEU A 430 -7.55 -23.97 4.33
CA LEU A 430 -6.89 -23.65 5.60
C LEU A 430 -5.82 -24.66 6.05
N THR A 431 -5.47 -25.64 5.21
CA THR A 431 -4.51 -26.71 5.58
C THR A 431 -3.16 -26.16 6.04
N SER A 432 -2.62 -25.18 5.30
CA SER A 432 -1.33 -24.55 5.66
C SER A 432 -1.41 -23.79 6.98
N MET A 433 -2.54 -23.14 7.24
CA MET A 433 -2.78 -22.42 8.49
C MET A 433 -2.91 -23.38 9.68
N VAL A 434 -3.63 -24.50 9.52
CA VAL A 434 -3.69 -25.55 10.57
C VAL A 434 -2.30 -26.09 10.91
N LEU A 435 -1.49 -26.37 9.89
CA LEU A 435 -0.12 -26.84 10.10
C LEU A 435 0.75 -25.78 10.79
N PHE A 436 0.58 -24.51 10.43
CA PHE A 436 1.25 -23.40 11.11
C PHE A 436 0.87 -23.32 12.59
N LEU A 437 -0.42 -23.32 12.93
CA LEU A 437 -0.89 -23.29 14.32
C LEU A 437 -0.40 -24.52 15.12
N LYS A 438 -0.42 -25.71 14.53
CA LYS A 438 0.12 -26.93 15.14
C LYS A 438 1.61 -26.81 15.45
N ARG A 439 2.38 -26.17 14.56
CA ARG A 439 3.80 -25.94 14.78
C ARG A 439 4.09 -24.92 15.89
N MET A 440 3.12 -24.04 16.15
CA MET A 440 3.13 -23.10 17.28
C MET A 440 2.59 -23.71 18.58
N ASP A 441 2.40 -25.03 18.65
CA ASP A 441 1.77 -25.77 19.75
C ASP A 441 0.31 -25.34 20.06
N ILE A 442 -0.35 -24.72 19.10
CA ILE A 442 -1.75 -24.34 19.21
C ILE A 442 -2.63 -25.48 18.71
N ALA A 443 -3.55 -25.95 19.56
CA ALA A 443 -4.34 -27.15 19.31
C ALA A 443 -5.23 -27.06 18.06
N GLY A 444 -5.71 -25.86 17.69
CA GLY A 444 -6.53 -25.64 16.50
C GLY A 444 -7.11 -24.23 16.45
N PHE A 445 -7.98 -23.97 15.48
CA PHE A 445 -8.60 -22.66 15.25
C PHE A 445 -9.37 -22.10 16.46
N ALA A 446 -10.00 -22.97 17.25
CA ALA A 446 -10.74 -22.56 18.45
C ALA A 446 -9.87 -21.89 19.54
N HIS A 447 -8.56 -22.06 19.45
CA HIS A 447 -7.59 -21.50 20.39
C HIS A 447 -6.86 -20.27 19.81
N CYS A 448 -7.25 -19.81 18.65
CA CYS A 448 -6.74 -18.60 18.03
C CYS A 448 -7.90 -17.61 17.86
N ASP A 449 -7.73 -16.40 18.35
CA ASP A 449 -8.80 -15.38 18.36
C ASP A 449 -8.91 -14.68 16.99
N PHE A 450 -9.61 -15.34 16.06
CA PHE A 450 -9.92 -14.77 14.75
C PHE A 450 -11.06 -13.76 14.84
N ILE A 451 -11.03 -12.71 14.01
CA ILE A 451 -12.17 -11.78 13.87
C ILE A 451 -13.41 -12.52 13.34
N SER A 452 -13.21 -13.38 12.35
CA SER A 452 -14.28 -14.26 11.83
C SER A 452 -13.89 -15.72 12.03
N SER A 453 -14.80 -16.50 12.56
CA SER A 453 -14.61 -17.95 12.65
C SER A 453 -14.39 -18.55 11.27
N PRO A 454 -13.39 -19.43 11.12
CA PRO A 454 -13.13 -20.20 9.90
C PRO A 454 -14.27 -21.12 9.51
#